data_34e470af3238501cb29563016d9e1cc6
#
_entry.id   34e470af3238501cb29563016d9e1cc6
#
_cell.length_a   1.000
_cell.length_b   1.000
_cell.length_c   1.000
_cell.angle_alpha   90.00
_cell.angle_beta   90.00
_cell.angle_gamma   90.00
#
_symmetry.space_group_name_H-M   'P 1'
#
loop_
_entity.id
_entity.type
_entity.pdbx_description
1 polymer ?
#
loop_
_entity_poly.entity_id
_entity_poly.type
_entity_poly.pdbx_seq_one_letter_code
_entity_poly.pdbx_strand_id
1 'polypeptide(L)'
;MPRINAALGDRQAEYQPTMVEFEGKILDFSITVLIDPGAILSYISPKIVEQCKLQPEKFRNPWLVQLATGAKRRVMAKVNNCPLTIAGQPVVADLNMLPLGSYDILIGMDWLEKHWVLVNCKMKTIHYKDDVAKEQEMQGIK
;
A
#
# COMPACT_ATOMS: atom_id res chain seq x y z
N MET A 1 -15.09 2.43 -10.54
CA MET A 1 -13.94 3.24 -10.15
C MET A 1 -13.44 2.81 -8.78
N PRO A 2 -12.16 2.48 -8.65
CA PRO A 2 -11.62 2.10 -7.35
C PRO A 2 -11.75 3.23 -6.33
N ARG A 3 -11.83 2.84 -5.06
CA ARG A 3 -11.93 3.79 -3.93
C ARG A 3 -10.85 3.50 -2.90
N ILE A 4 -10.45 4.55 -2.19
CA ILE A 4 -9.57 4.46 -1.03
C ILE A 4 -10.31 5.07 0.14
N ASN A 5 -10.42 4.32 1.23
CA ASN A 5 -11.14 4.76 2.42
C ASN A 5 -10.36 5.75 3.28
N ALA A 6 -9.04 5.82 3.09
CA ALA A 6 -8.23 6.79 3.82
C ALA A 6 -8.34 8.17 3.18
N ALA A 7 -8.36 9.22 4.00
CA ALA A 7 -8.27 10.60 3.51
C ALA A 7 -6.81 10.89 3.15
N LEU A 8 -6.53 11.05 1.85
CA LEU A 8 -5.19 11.31 1.34
C LEU A 8 -5.07 12.76 0.88
N GLY A 9 -3.90 13.36 1.05
CA GLY A 9 -3.64 14.73 0.65
C GLY A 9 -2.61 15.39 1.55
N ASP A 10 -2.77 16.69 1.79
CA ASP A 10 -1.82 17.48 2.60
C ASP A 10 -1.90 17.19 4.09
N ARG A 11 -2.95 16.53 4.51
CA ARG A 11 -3.22 16.24 5.91
C ARG A 11 -2.96 14.78 6.18
N GLN A 12 -2.75 14.47 7.44
CA GLN A 12 -2.69 13.08 7.86
C GLN A 12 -4.01 12.41 7.53
N ALA A 13 -3.94 11.22 6.97
CA ALA A 13 -5.12 10.40 6.80
C ALA A 13 -5.74 10.11 8.16
N GLU A 14 -7.06 10.16 8.24
CA GLU A 14 -7.74 9.77 9.45
C GLU A 14 -7.52 8.28 9.68
N TYR A 15 -7.11 7.93 10.89
CA TYR A 15 -6.95 6.54 11.26
C TYR A 15 -8.32 5.86 11.31
N GLN A 16 -8.45 4.76 10.60
CA GLN A 16 -9.65 3.94 10.63
C GLN A 16 -9.36 2.61 11.33
N PRO A 17 -10.34 2.05 12.08
CA PRO A 17 -10.10 0.81 12.83
C PRO A 17 -9.64 -0.38 11.98
N THR A 18 -9.97 -0.37 10.69
CA THR A 18 -9.61 -1.45 9.76
C THR A 18 -8.23 -1.31 9.14
N MET A 19 -7.54 -0.19 9.41
CA MET A 19 -6.22 0.06 8.84
C MET A 19 -5.13 -0.19 9.86
N VAL A 20 -3.98 -0.69 9.38
CA VAL A 20 -2.80 -0.91 10.21
C VAL A 20 -1.59 -0.30 9.51
N GLU A 21 -0.81 0.47 10.27
CA GLU A 21 0.40 1.09 9.77
C GLU A 21 1.62 0.23 10.09
N PHE A 22 2.53 0.12 9.13
CA PHE A 22 3.75 -0.67 9.26
C PHE A 22 4.96 0.16 8.85
N GLU A 23 6.10 -0.19 9.42
CA GLU A 23 7.39 0.27 8.91
C GLU A 23 7.86 -0.69 7.82
N GLY A 24 8.44 -0.13 6.78
CA GLY A 24 8.99 -0.92 5.70
C GLY A 24 10.22 -0.29 5.09
N LYS A 25 10.76 -0.95 4.07
CA LYS A 25 11.90 -0.45 3.30
C LYS A 25 11.76 -0.84 1.84
N ILE A 26 12.20 0.07 0.97
CA ILE A 26 12.52 -0.23 -0.42
C ILE A 26 14.00 0.10 -0.58
N LEU A 27 14.81 -0.89 -0.98
CA LEU A 27 16.27 -0.76 -0.95
C LEU A 27 16.71 -0.35 0.46
N ASP A 28 17.44 0.74 0.61
CA ASP A 28 17.87 1.25 1.91
C ASP A 28 16.97 2.37 2.45
N PHE A 29 15.90 2.70 1.74
CA PHE A 29 15.01 3.79 2.13
C PHE A 29 13.90 3.30 3.06
N SER A 30 13.77 3.94 4.21
CA SER A 30 12.67 3.68 5.14
C SER A 30 11.38 4.28 4.59
N ILE A 31 10.31 3.51 4.66
CA ILE A 31 8.99 3.92 4.17
C ILE A 31 7.91 3.60 5.19
N THR A 32 6.80 4.30 5.08
CA THR A 32 5.58 4.01 5.85
C THR A 32 4.59 3.26 4.96
N VAL A 33 4.06 2.17 5.48
CA VAL A 33 3.13 1.31 4.75
C VAL A 33 1.81 1.26 5.49
N LEU A 34 0.73 1.51 4.77
CA LEU A 34 -0.63 1.40 5.30
C LEU A 34 -1.29 0.17 4.71
N ILE A 35 -1.76 -0.73 5.55
CA ILE A 35 -2.60 -1.85 5.14
C ILE A 35 -4.04 -1.41 5.22
N ASP A 36 -4.73 -1.38 4.08
CA ASP A 36 -6.10 -0.88 3.98
C ASP A 36 -7.01 -1.86 3.27
N PRO A 37 -7.74 -2.72 4.03
CA PRO A 37 -8.71 -3.64 3.42
C PRO A 37 -9.86 -2.94 2.69
N GLY A 38 -10.06 -1.64 2.95
CA GLY A 38 -11.06 -0.85 2.25
C GLY A 38 -10.64 -0.38 0.86
N ALA A 39 -9.38 -0.53 0.50
CA ALA A 39 -8.88 -0.22 -0.83
C ALA A 39 -8.85 -1.48 -1.70
N ILE A 40 -9.32 -1.37 -2.93
CA ILE A 40 -9.33 -2.52 -3.85
C ILE A 40 -7.92 -2.80 -4.38
N LEU A 41 -7.15 -1.76 -4.66
CA LEU A 41 -5.81 -1.85 -5.26
C LEU A 41 -4.75 -1.30 -4.32
N SER A 42 -3.49 -1.56 -4.65
CA SER A 42 -2.34 -1.09 -3.90
C SER A 42 -1.66 0.07 -4.63
N TYR A 43 -1.03 0.96 -3.86
CA TYR A 43 -0.52 2.24 -4.39
C TYR A 43 0.85 2.57 -3.80
N ILE A 44 1.61 3.37 -4.55
CA ILE A 44 2.89 3.93 -4.12
C ILE A 44 2.94 5.42 -4.44
N SER A 45 3.49 6.20 -3.53
CA SER A 45 3.68 7.64 -3.74
C SER A 45 4.70 7.86 -4.86
N PRO A 46 4.43 8.79 -5.80
CA PRO A 46 5.41 9.17 -6.82
C PRO A 46 6.74 9.64 -6.24
N LYS A 47 6.71 10.27 -5.08
CA LYS A 47 7.91 10.72 -4.37
C LYS A 47 8.86 9.55 -4.08
N ILE A 48 8.31 8.40 -3.66
CA ILE A 48 9.10 7.22 -3.36
C ILE A 48 9.64 6.58 -4.64
N VAL A 49 8.83 6.54 -5.70
CA VAL A 49 9.27 6.05 -7.01
C VAL A 49 10.51 6.82 -7.49
N GLU A 50 10.46 8.13 -7.37
CA GLU A 50 11.58 8.99 -7.76
C GLU A 50 12.78 8.81 -6.84
N GLN A 51 12.57 8.82 -5.53
CA GLN A 51 13.64 8.70 -4.54
C GLN A 51 14.38 7.37 -4.67
N CYS A 52 13.66 6.28 -4.88
CA CYS A 52 14.25 4.95 -5.00
C CYS A 52 14.63 4.59 -6.44
N LYS A 53 14.43 5.50 -7.38
CA LYS A 53 14.74 5.30 -8.80
C LYS A 53 14.09 4.04 -9.37
N LEU A 54 12.84 3.80 -8.98
CA LEU A 54 12.07 2.70 -9.51
C LEU A 54 11.67 2.97 -10.96
N GLN A 55 11.35 1.92 -11.70
CA GLN A 55 11.01 2.01 -13.13
C GLN A 55 9.51 1.84 -13.30
N PRO A 56 8.74 2.95 -13.38
CA PRO A 56 7.31 2.85 -13.59
C PRO A 56 6.97 2.53 -15.05
N GLU A 57 5.87 1.83 -15.21
CA GLU A 57 5.26 1.57 -16.51
C GLU A 57 4.03 2.45 -16.66
N LYS A 58 3.98 3.25 -17.72
CA LYS A 58 2.83 4.13 -17.95
C LYS A 58 1.65 3.34 -18.49
N PHE A 59 0.45 3.66 -17.98
CA PHE A 59 -0.77 3.10 -18.52
C PHE A 59 -1.06 3.70 -19.89
N ARG A 60 -1.49 2.86 -20.82
CA ARG A 60 -1.99 3.33 -22.12
C ARG A 60 -3.24 4.22 -21.91
N ASN A 61 -4.13 3.77 -21.05
CA ASN A 61 -5.37 4.49 -20.71
C ASN A 61 -5.36 4.79 -19.22
N PRO A 62 -4.92 5.97 -18.81
CA PRO A 62 -5.00 6.39 -17.41
C PRO A 62 -6.43 6.28 -16.87
N TRP A 63 -6.56 5.97 -15.59
CA TRP A 63 -7.85 5.76 -14.97
C TRP A 63 -7.97 6.60 -13.71
N LEU A 64 -9.21 6.70 -13.18
CA LEU A 64 -9.48 7.52 -11.99
C LEU A 64 -9.66 6.65 -10.77
N VAL A 65 -9.22 7.18 -9.63
CA VAL A 65 -9.50 6.64 -8.31
C VAL A 65 -10.26 7.71 -7.53
N GLN A 66 -11.24 7.29 -6.74
CA GLN A 66 -11.98 8.17 -5.85
C GLN A 66 -11.43 8.05 -4.43
N LEU A 67 -11.05 9.19 -3.84
CA LEU A 67 -10.59 9.27 -2.46
C LEU A 67 -11.78 9.31 -1.50
N ALA A 68 -11.51 9.07 -0.22
CA ALA A 68 -12.54 9.14 0.83
C ALA A 68 -13.20 10.52 0.91
N THR A 69 -12.49 11.58 0.54
CA THR A 69 -13.00 12.94 0.48
C THR A 69 -13.99 13.19 -0.66
N GLY A 70 -14.15 12.22 -1.56
CA GLY A 70 -14.92 12.37 -2.80
C GLY A 70 -14.09 12.90 -3.97
N ALA A 71 -12.90 13.42 -3.72
CA ALA A 71 -12.01 13.89 -4.77
C ALA A 71 -11.55 12.72 -5.65
N LYS A 72 -11.35 13.01 -6.94
CA LYS A 72 -10.87 12.03 -7.91
C LYS A 72 -9.45 12.36 -8.31
N ARG A 73 -8.62 11.34 -8.49
CA ARG A 73 -7.24 11.49 -8.94
C ARG A 73 -6.98 10.54 -10.10
N ARG A 74 -6.13 10.98 -11.01
CA ARG A 74 -5.78 10.20 -12.18
C ARG A 74 -4.56 9.32 -11.86
N VAL A 75 -4.65 8.04 -12.18
CA VAL A 75 -3.53 7.10 -12.06
C VAL A 75 -2.92 6.92 -13.44
N MET A 76 -1.66 7.31 -13.60
CA MET A 76 -0.98 7.38 -14.89
C MET A 76 -0.01 6.23 -15.11
N ALA A 77 0.49 5.62 -14.04
CA ALA A 77 1.54 4.63 -14.13
C ALA A 77 1.51 3.68 -12.93
N LYS A 78 2.25 2.59 -13.04
CA LYS A 78 2.39 1.60 -11.97
C LYS A 78 3.82 1.08 -11.92
N VAL A 79 4.19 0.53 -10.76
CA VAL A 79 5.44 -0.20 -10.59
C VAL A 79 5.08 -1.68 -10.42
N ASN A 80 5.51 -2.50 -11.38
CA ASN A 80 5.22 -3.94 -11.35
C ASN A 80 6.25 -4.67 -10.52
N ASN A 81 5.80 -5.67 -9.77
CA ASN A 81 6.66 -6.56 -9.01
C ASN A 81 7.68 -5.79 -8.13
N CYS A 82 7.19 -4.76 -7.44
CA CYS A 82 8.05 -3.95 -6.60
C CYS A 82 8.47 -4.74 -5.36
N PRO A 83 9.77 -4.99 -5.18
CA PRO A 83 10.25 -5.66 -3.98
C PRO A 83 10.38 -4.65 -2.84
N LEU A 84 9.87 -5.02 -1.68
CA LEU A 84 9.99 -4.22 -0.46
C LEU A 84 10.02 -5.14 0.74
N THR A 85 10.32 -4.58 1.90
CA THR A 85 10.10 -5.28 3.16
C THR A 85 9.04 -4.54 3.96
N ILE A 86 8.19 -5.29 4.64
CA ILE A 86 7.21 -4.75 5.58
C ILE A 86 7.46 -5.45 6.91
N ALA A 87 7.75 -4.67 7.94
CA ALA A 87 8.09 -5.21 9.26
C ALA A 87 9.18 -6.30 9.19
N GLY A 88 10.17 -6.09 8.32
CA GLY A 88 11.27 -7.03 8.12
C GLY A 88 10.97 -8.23 7.22
N GLN A 89 9.74 -8.38 6.73
CA GLN A 89 9.36 -9.50 5.87
C GLN A 89 9.41 -9.09 4.40
N PRO A 90 10.01 -9.90 3.51
CA PRO A 90 10.04 -9.59 2.09
C PRO A 90 8.66 -9.72 1.45
N VAL A 91 8.32 -8.75 0.63
CA VAL A 91 7.03 -8.67 -0.06
C VAL A 91 7.29 -8.21 -1.49
N VAL A 92 6.52 -8.72 -2.41
CA VAL A 92 6.50 -8.25 -3.80
C VAL A 92 5.06 -7.83 -4.13
N ALA A 93 4.88 -6.63 -4.64
CA ALA A 93 3.56 -6.12 -4.95
C ALA A 93 3.58 -5.26 -6.20
N ASP A 94 2.46 -5.26 -6.92
CA ASP A 94 2.20 -4.33 -8.02
C ASP A 94 1.58 -3.07 -7.41
N LEU A 95 2.19 -1.93 -7.64
CA LEU A 95 1.82 -0.69 -6.98
C LEU A 95 1.48 0.38 -8.01
N ASN A 96 0.26 0.90 -7.94
CA ASN A 96 -0.16 2.01 -8.79
C ASN A 96 0.36 3.32 -8.22
N MET A 97 0.81 4.23 -9.08
CA MET A 97 1.35 5.51 -8.61
C MET A 97 0.24 6.48 -8.28
N LEU A 98 0.22 6.95 -7.04
CA LEU A 98 -0.75 7.91 -6.55
C LEU A 98 -0.18 8.64 -5.32
N PRO A 99 -0.30 9.97 -5.24
CA PRO A 99 0.07 10.66 -4.00
C PRO A 99 -0.74 10.14 -2.82
N LEU A 100 -0.07 9.81 -1.73
CA LEU A 100 -0.67 9.14 -0.59
C LEU A 100 -0.64 9.97 0.71
N GLY A 101 -0.42 11.28 0.58
CA GLY A 101 -0.32 12.14 1.75
C GLY A 101 0.89 11.78 2.61
N SER A 102 0.66 11.42 3.85
CA SER A 102 1.74 11.08 4.79
C SER A 102 2.23 9.64 4.67
N TYR A 103 1.60 8.83 3.83
CA TYR A 103 2.01 7.44 3.63
C TYR A 103 2.78 7.29 2.32
N ASP A 104 3.69 6.33 2.30
CA ASP A 104 4.51 6.05 1.13
C ASP A 104 3.93 4.94 0.27
N ILE A 105 3.36 3.92 0.92
CA ILE A 105 2.74 2.78 0.25
C ILE A 105 1.41 2.46 0.94
N LEU A 106 0.43 2.09 0.13
CA LEU A 106 -0.86 1.59 0.61
C LEU A 106 -1.09 0.22 -0.03
N ILE A 107 -1.29 -0.79 0.81
CA ILE A 107 -1.56 -2.16 0.39
C ILE A 107 -3.05 -2.43 0.51
N GLY A 108 -3.68 -2.74 -0.59
CA GLY A 108 -5.12 -3.00 -0.68
C GLY A 108 -5.44 -4.47 -0.89
N MET A 109 -6.70 -4.73 -1.23
CA MET A 109 -7.23 -6.08 -1.33
C MET A 109 -6.59 -6.93 -2.42
N ASP A 110 -6.03 -6.32 -3.47
CA ASP A 110 -5.35 -7.06 -4.52
C ASP A 110 -4.20 -7.92 -3.97
N TRP A 111 -3.44 -7.38 -3.00
CA TRP A 111 -2.38 -8.14 -2.33
C TRP A 111 -2.93 -8.96 -1.16
N LEU A 112 -3.81 -8.37 -0.36
CA LEU A 112 -4.33 -9.02 0.86
C LEU A 112 -5.08 -10.31 0.54
N GLU A 113 -5.93 -10.27 -0.47
CA GLU A 113 -6.70 -11.44 -0.90
C GLU A 113 -5.81 -12.56 -1.44
N LYS A 114 -4.81 -12.19 -2.24
CA LYS A 114 -3.87 -13.13 -2.82
C LYS A 114 -3.07 -13.91 -1.76
N HIS A 115 -2.78 -13.27 -0.62
CA HIS A 115 -1.93 -13.84 0.42
C HIS A 115 -2.70 -14.34 1.64
N TRP A 116 -4.02 -14.46 1.55
CA TRP A 116 -4.85 -15.00 2.63
C TRP A 116 -4.66 -14.26 3.95
N VAL A 117 -4.67 -12.93 3.90
CA VAL A 117 -4.33 -12.11 5.06
C VAL A 117 -5.47 -12.06 6.07
N LEU A 118 -5.12 -12.25 7.34
CA LEU A 118 -5.99 -11.98 8.47
C LEU A 118 -5.44 -10.77 9.23
N VAL A 119 -6.25 -9.74 9.37
CA VAL A 119 -5.85 -8.50 10.05
C VAL A 119 -6.42 -8.50 11.46
N ASN A 120 -5.55 -8.37 12.46
CA ASN A 120 -5.97 -8.15 13.83
C ASN A 120 -5.76 -6.67 14.16
N CYS A 121 -6.83 -5.88 14.06
CA CYS A 121 -6.74 -4.43 14.23
C CYS A 121 -6.42 -4.02 15.66
N LYS A 122 -6.82 -4.81 16.64
CA LYS A 122 -6.54 -4.54 18.04
C LYS A 122 -5.06 -4.72 18.36
N MET A 123 -4.48 -5.81 17.92
CA MET A 123 -3.08 -6.15 18.15
C MET A 123 -2.14 -5.50 17.15
N LYS A 124 -2.68 -4.89 16.11
CA LYS A 124 -1.91 -4.30 15.01
C LYS A 124 -1.00 -5.33 14.34
N THR A 125 -1.52 -6.53 14.13
CA THR A 125 -0.80 -7.61 13.46
C THR A 125 -1.53 -8.07 12.23
N ILE A 126 -0.78 -8.61 11.27
CA ILE A 126 -1.36 -9.39 10.18
C ILE A 126 -0.69 -10.76 10.11
N HIS A 127 -1.50 -11.75 9.79
CA HIS A 127 -1.05 -13.09 9.49
C HIS A 127 -1.34 -13.36 8.02
N TYR A 128 -0.38 -13.92 7.31
CA TYR A 128 -0.53 -14.13 5.87
C TYR A 128 0.26 -15.35 5.42
N LYS A 129 0.00 -15.80 4.21
CA LYS A 129 0.77 -16.85 3.55
C LYS A 129 1.67 -16.22 2.51
N ASP A 130 2.95 -16.55 2.56
CA ASP A 130 3.91 -16.09 1.55
C ASP A 130 3.76 -16.88 0.24
N ASP A 131 4.66 -16.63 -0.72
CA ASP A 131 4.58 -17.22 -2.06
C ASP A 131 4.73 -18.76 -2.06
N VAL A 132 5.29 -19.33 -0.99
CA VAL A 132 5.41 -20.79 -0.82
C VAL A 132 4.37 -21.34 0.16
N ALA A 133 3.32 -20.57 0.43
CA ALA A 133 2.21 -20.91 1.32
C ALA A 133 2.63 -21.15 2.78
N LYS A 134 3.75 -20.59 3.20
CA LYS A 134 4.20 -20.63 4.59
C LYS A 134 3.56 -19.49 5.36
N GLU A 135 3.06 -19.79 6.57
CA GLU A 135 2.45 -18.78 7.43
C GLU A 135 3.49 -17.82 7.99
N GLN A 136 3.19 -16.53 7.92
CA GLN A 136 4.02 -15.44 8.42
C GLN A 136 3.18 -14.47 9.23
N GLU A 137 3.83 -13.72 10.12
CA GLU A 137 3.19 -12.68 10.91
C GLU A 137 3.98 -11.38 10.76
N MET A 138 3.26 -10.26 10.68
CA MET A 138 3.84 -8.92 10.69
C MET A 138 3.24 -8.12 11.83
N GLN A 139 4.10 -7.42 12.59
CA GLN A 139 3.68 -6.52 13.66
C GLN A 139 3.65 -5.10 13.15
N GLY A 140 2.48 -4.47 13.21
CA GLY A 140 2.32 -3.07 12.86
C GLY A 140 2.71 -2.13 13.98
N ILE A 141 2.64 -0.85 13.68
CA ILE A 141 2.92 0.24 14.63
C ILE A 141 1.73 0.36 15.58
N LYS A 142 2.01 0.30 16.86
CA LYS A 142 0.99 0.42 17.91
C LYS A 142 0.71 1.86 18.30
#